data_a02a722ef7d97ab753649b00209a7308
#
_entry.id   a02a722ef7d97ab753649b00209a7308
#
_cell.length_a   1.000
_cell.length_b   1.000
_cell.length_c   1.000
_cell.angle_alpha   90.00
_cell.angle_beta   90.00
_cell.angle_gamma   90.00
#
_symmetry.space_group_name_H-M   'P 1'
#
loop_
_entity.id
_entity.type
_entity.pdbx_description
1 polymer ?
#
loop_
_entity_poly.entity_id
_entity_poly.type
_entity_poly.pdbx_seq_one_letter_code
_entity_poly.pdbx_strand_id
1 'polypeptide(L)'
;MKFKPFSRKQLKVLSWWKVDGIKDKYDAIIADGSVRSGKTVSMSISFIFWAMATFADCNFAICGKTVGSCRRNVIKPLINMLKHRYDIKDKRSENLLIISKDGKSNTFYIFGGKDESSQDLIQGVTLAGVLFDEVALMPRSFVEQALARCSVEGARFWFNCNPDNPNHWFYREWVLKASEKHALRLKFLMDDNLSLSDKVKQRYYSLYQGTFYRRFILGEWVIAEGLVYQDYNDHIKEKLWDGNPDELVGRWYISMDYGTINPCSMGLWCVTDNEAIRVDEYYYNSRKEGYQRTDEEHYAELEKLAGDRYIERVIIDPSAASFKVSEK
;
A
#
# COMPACT_ATOMS: atom_id res chain seq x y z
N MET A 1 30.71 -3.81 10.72
CA MET A 1 29.78 -2.75 11.11
C MET A 1 29.51 -2.90 12.61
N LYS A 2 29.81 -1.89 13.44
CA LYS A 2 29.42 -1.96 14.87
C LYS A 2 27.96 -1.52 14.96
N PHE A 3 27.07 -2.42 15.37
CA PHE A 3 25.69 -2.06 15.66
C PHE A 3 25.67 -1.21 16.93
N LYS A 4 24.91 -0.11 16.89
CA LYS A 4 24.46 0.53 18.14
C LYS A 4 23.40 -0.37 18.78
N PRO A 5 23.13 -0.24 20.09
CA PRO A 5 22.11 -1.03 20.77
C PRO A 5 20.77 -0.94 20.04
N PHE A 6 20.05 -2.05 19.98
CA PHE A 6 18.68 -2.07 19.48
C PHE A 6 17.73 -1.49 20.53
N SER A 7 16.73 -0.75 20.10
CA SER A 7 15.65 -0.28 20.98
C SER A 7 14.78 -1.45 21.45
N ARG A 8 13.98 -1.23 22.51
CA ARG A 8 13.05 -2.25 23.03
C ARG A 8 12.10 -2.79 21.96
N LYS A 9 11.61 -1.92 21.05
CA LYS A 9 10.74 -2.36 19.94
C LYS A 9 11.50 -3.20 18.92
N GLN A 10 12.70 -2.80 18.56
CA GLN A 10 13.56 -3.60 17.67
C GLN A 10 13.90 -4.96 18.29
N LEU A 11 14.21 -5.02 19.58
CA LEU A 11 14.43 -6.29 20.29
C LEU A 11 13.18 -7.17 20.26
N LYS A 12 11.98 -6.58 20.43
CA LYS A 12 10.72 -7.31 20.32
C LYS A 12 10.52 -7.89 18.92
N VAL A 13 10.86 -7.14 17.86
CA VAL A 13 10.86 -7.64 16.46
C VAL A 13 11.83 -8.81 16.30
N LEU A 14 13.04 -8.72 16.88
CA LEU A 14 14.06 -9.76 16.73
C LEU A 14 13.71 -11.07 17.47
N SER A 15 12.80 -11.03 18.44
CA SER A 15 12.56 -12.16 19.34
C SER A 15 11.11 -12.66 19.40
N TRP A 16 10.13 -11.99 18.81
CA TRP A 16 8.71 -12.32 18.94
C TRP A 16 8.36 -13.79 18.60
N TRP A 17 9.06 -14.35 17.63
CA TRP A 17 8.86 -15.71 17.13
C TRP A 17 9.42 -16.82 18.06
N LYS A 18 10.17 -16.46 19.12
CA LYS A 18 10.77 -17.42 20.05
C LYS A 18 10.38 -17.18 21.52
N VAL A 19 9.75 -16.05 21.84
CA VAL A 19 9.36 -15.72 23.23
C VAL A 19 8.07 -16.45 23.57
N ASP A 20 8.07 -17.22 24.65
CA ASP A 20 6.89 -17.95 25.12
C ASP A 20 5.71 -17.02 25.40
N GLY A 21 4.49 -17.45 25.07
CA GLY A 21 3.26 -16.65 25.15
C GLY A 21 3.10 -15.59 24.04
N ILE A 22 4.15 -15.34 23.25
CA ILE A 22 4.09 -14.48 22.05
C ILE A 22 4.11 -15.36 20.80
N LYS A 23 5.05 -16.30 20.71
CA LYS A 23 5.28 -17.17 19.55
C LYS A 23 4.04 -18.01 19.18
N ASP A 24 3.24 -18.39 20.19
CA ASP A 24 2.06 -19.23 20.01
C ASP A 24 0.79 -18.43 19.77
N LYS A 25 0.85 -17.10 19.93
CA LYS A 25 -0.28 -16.18 19.75
C LYS A 25 -0.32 -15.55 18.38
N TYR A 26 0.84 -15.39 17.72
CA TYR A 26 0.95 -14.62 16.49
C TYR A 26 1.64 -15.41 15.39
N ASP A 27 1.03 -15.37 14.20
CA ASP A 27 1.60 -15.92 12.96
C ASP A 27 2.24 -14.84 12.09
N ALA A 28 1.97 -13.57 12.41
CA ALA A 28 2.50 -12.43 11.67
C ALA A 28 3.01 -11.32 12.59
N ILE A 29 3.91 -10.48 12.04
CA ILE A 29 4.33 -9.24 12.65
C ILE A 29 4.20 -8.08 11.66
N ILE A 30 3.63 -6.96 12.10
CA ILE A 30 3.48 -5.74 11.35
C ILE A 30 4.29 -4.64 12.03
N ALA A 31 5.27 -4.08 11.31
CA ALA A 31 6.01 -2.90 11.71
C ALA A 31 5.62 -1.73 10.80
N ASP A 32 4.65 -0.92 11.22
CA ASP A 32 4.25 0.30 10.53
C ASP A 32 4.76 1.56 11.25
N GLY A 33 4.92 2.66 10.54
CA GLY A 33 5.30 3.93 11.18
C GLY A 33 6.31 4.76 10.40
N SER A 34 6.99 5.67 11.11
CA SER A 34 7.82 6.72 10.53
C SER A 34 8.99 6.22 9.69
N VAL A 35 9.46 7.05 8.78
CA VAL A 35 10.70 6.79 8.02
C VAL A 35 11.91 6.74 8.97
N ARG A 36 12.98 6.06 8.53
CA ARG A 36 14.25 5.95 9.29
C ARG A 36 14.14 5.37 10.69
N SER A 37 13.05 4.76 11.06
CA SER A 37 12.83 4.14 12.40
C SER A 37 13.53 2.78 12.59
N GLY A 38 14.20 2.24 11.57
CA GLY A 38 14.96 0.99 11.64
C GLY A 38 14.11 -0.27 11.43
N LYS A 39 12.86 -0.14 10.95
CA LYS A 39 11.95 -1.27 10.64
C LYS A 39 12.60 -2.31 9.73
N THR A 40 12.99 -1.90 8.52
CA THR A 40 13.56 -2.81 7.50
C THR A 40 14.73 -3.64 8.04
N VAL A 41 15.64 -3.01 8.80
CA VAL A 41 16.81 -3.70 9.37
C VAL A 41 16.39 -4.75 10.39
N SER A 42 15.57 -4.37 11.37
CA SER A 42 15.13 -5.31 12.42
C SER A 42 14.25 -6.44 11.87
N MET A 43 13.35 -6.13 10.92
CA MET A 43 12.46 -7.10 10.29
C MET A 43 13.23 -8.11 9.44
N SER A 44 14.17 -7.66 8.61
CA SER A 44 14.97 -8.55 7.76
C SER A 44 15.90 -9.46 8.57
N ILE A 45 16.55 -8.95 9.60
CA ILE A 45 17.38 -9.78 10.50
C ILE A 45 16.52 -10.80 11.25
N SER A 46 15.37 -10.37 11.79
CA SER A 46 14.42 -11.25 12.48
C SER A 46 13.96 -12.39 11.60
N PHE A 47 13.59 -12.09 10.36
CA PHE A 47 13.14 -13.07 9.39
C PHE A 47 14.17 -14.15 9.09
N ILE A 48 15.43 -13.74 8.81
CA ILE A 48 16.50 -14.70 8.56
C ILE A 48 16.82 -15.51 9.82
N PHE A 49 16.86 -14.89 11.00
CA PHE A 49 17.14 -15.61 12.24
C PHE A 49 16.07 -16.66 12.55
N TRP A 50 14.80 -16.32 12.36
CA TRP A 50 13.71 -17.27 12.49
C TRP A 50 13.82 -18.42 11.49
N ALA A 51 13.96 -18.10 10.21
CA ALA A 51 14.04 -19.11 9.16
C ALA A 51 15.19 -20.11 9.40
N MET A 52 16.38 -19.61 9.74
CA MET A 52 17.56 -20.44 9.97
C MET A 52 17.54 -21.19 11.32
N ALA A 53 16.75 -20.71 12.29
CA ALA A 53 16.59 -21.42 13.56
C ALA A 53 15.54 -22.53 13.50
N THR A 54 14.51 -22.35 12.64
CA THR A 54 13.31 -23.19 12.64
C THR A 54 13.34 -24.23 11.53
N PHE A 55 13.88 -23.90 10.34
CA PHE A 55 13.77 -24.71 9.14
C PHE A 55 15.12 -25.12 8.55
N ALA A 56 15.10 -26.19 7.77
CA ALA A 56 16.17 -26.62 6.87
C ALA A 56 15.56 -27.05 5.54
N ASP A 57 16.27 -26.78 4.45
CA ASP A 57 15.89 -27.12 3.05
C ASP A 57 14.51 -26.58 2.63
N CYS A 58 14.14 -25.42 3.20
CA CYS A 58 12.87 -24.76 2.90
C CYS A 58 13.07 -23.50 2.06
N ASN A 59 11.97 -23.11 1.38
CA ASN A 59 11.93 -21.89 0.57
C ASN A 59 11.22 -20.77 1.33
N PHE A 60 11.71 -19.56 1.14
CA PHE A 60 11.19 -18.32 1.70
C PHE A 60 11.10 -17.24 0.62
N ALA A 61 10.30 -16.20 0.84
CA ALA A 61 10.25 -15.06 -0.05
C ALA A 61 10.63 -13.76 0.67
N ILE A 62 11.39 -12.91 -0.01
CA ILE A 62 11.64 -11.51 0.38
C ILE A 62 11.10 -10.63 -0.74
N CYS A 63 10.03 -9.91 -0.47
CA CYS A 63 9.28 -9.14 -1.43
C CYS A 63 9.52 -7.64 -1.23
N GLY A 64 9.77 -6.92 -2.32
CA GLY A 64 9.83 -5.47 -2.36
C GLY A 64 8.98 -4.92 -3.52
N LYS A 65 8.81 -3.61 -3.64
CA LYS A 65 8.08 -3.01 -4.77
C LYS A 65 8.67 -3.44 -6.12
N THR A 66 9.99 -3.52 -6.22
CA THR A 66 10.71 -4.08 -7.38
C THR A 66 11.87 -4.91 -6.88
N VAL A 67 12.33 -5.90 -7.66
CA VAL A 67 13.53 -6.68 -7.35
C VAL A 67 14.74 -5.77 -7.11
N GLY A 68 14.92 -4.74 -7.97
CA GLY A 68 16.04 -3.81 -7.86
C GLY A 68 16.02 -2.98 -6.56
N SER A 69 14.86 -2.47 -6.13
CA SER A 69 14.72 -1.74 -4.86
C SER A 69 14.91 -2.67 -3.66
N CYS A 70 14.34 -3.88 -3.70
CA CYS A 70 14.51 -4.89 -2.67
C CYS A 70 16.00 -5.25 -2.48
N ARG A 71 16.72 -5.48 -3.58
CA ARG A 71 18.16 -5.77 -3.53
C ARG A 71 18.98 -4.62 -2.94
N ARG A 72 18.67 -3.37 -3.28
CA ARG A 72 19.40 -2.19 -2.73
C ARG A 72 19.10 -1.97 -1.24
N ASN A 73 17.82 -2.03 -0.88
CA ASN A 73 17.35 -1.56 0.42
C ASN A 73 17.36 -2.66 1.50
N VAL A 74 17.15 -3.92 1.10
CA VAL A 74 17.06 -5.06 2.02
C VAL A 74 18.27 -5.99 1.84
N ILE A 75 18.47 -6.55 0.65
CA ILE A 75 19.38 -7.68 0.44
C ILE A 75 20.85 -7.27 0.66
N LYS A 76 21.31 -6.19 0.03
CA LYS A 76 22.70 -5.74 0.17
C LYS A 76 23.09 -5.39 1.61
N PRO A 77 22.27 -4.62 2.36
CA PRO A 77 22.53 -4.42 3.80
C PRO A 77 22.49 -5.72 4.59
N LEU A 78 21.53 -6.61 4.33
CA LEU A 78 21.36 -7.87 5.03
C LEU A 78 22.59 -8.78 4.88
N ILE A 79 23.09 -8.97 3.66
CA ILE A 79 24.32 -9.72 3.40
C ILE A 79 25.49 -9.13 4.20
N ASN A 80 25.69 -7.82 4.14
CA ASN A 80 26.78 -7.16 4.88
C ASN A 80 26.70 -7.35 6.40
N MET A 81 25.49 -7.42 6.95
CA MET A 81 25.28 -7.62 8.38
C MET A 81 25.50 -9.08 8.80
N LEU A 82 25.15 -10.04 7.93
CA LEU A 82 25.06 -11.45 8.29
C LEU A 82 26.22 -12.31 7.78
N LYS A 83 27.05 -11.84 6.86
CA LYS A 83 28.16 -12.58 6.21
C LYS A 83 29.20 -13.18 7.17
N HIS A 84 29.30 -12.69 8.41
CA HIS A 84 30.19 -13.24 9.43
C HIS A 84 29.53 -14.31 10.31
N ARG A 85 28.21 -14.51 10.13
CA ARG A 85 27.43 -15.48 10.91
C ARG A 85 26.92 -16.65 10.07
N TYR A 86 26.69 -16.41 8.78
CA TYR A 86 26.14 -17.35 7.81
C TYR A 86 26.99 -17.37 6.55
N ASP A 87 27.05 -18.50 5.88
CA ASP A 87 27.50 -18.58 4.49
C ASP A 87 26.33 -18.15 3.60
N ILE A 88 26.55 -17.13 2.75
CA ILE A 88 25.51 -16.53 1.93
C ILE A 88 25.95 -16.52 0.47
N LYS A 89 25.24 -17.28 -0.37
CA LYS A 89 25.43 -17.31 -1.83
C LYS A 89 24.35 -16.48 -2.49
N ASP A 90 24.73 -15.34 -3.10
CA ASP A 90 23.82 -14.47 -3.87
C ASP A 90 23.79 -14.87 -5.33
N LYS A 91 22.75 -15.59 -5.76
CA LYS A 91 22.49 -15.98 -7.14
C LYS A 91 21.64 -14.92 -7.84
N ARG A 92 22.29 -13.89 -8.34
CA ARG A 92 21.62 -12.69 -8.89
C ARG A 92 20.79 -12.95 -10.13
N SER A 93 21.25 -13.83 -11.01
CA SER A 93 20.52 -14.21 -12.24
C SER A 93 19.22 -14.94 -11.95
N GLU A 94 19.17 -15.69 -10.84
CA GLU A 94 18.01 -16.46 -10.39
C GLU A 94 17.14 -15.68 -9.40
N ASN A 95 17.54 -14.46 -9.00
CA ASN A 95 16.91 -13.66 -7.97
C ASN A 95 16.68 -14.39 -6.63
N LEU A 96 17.68 -15.13 -6.18
CA LEU A 96 17.60 -15.82 -4.88
C LEU A 96 18.91 -15.75 -4.09
N LEU A 97 18.78 -15.96 -2.76
CA LEU A 97 19.90 -16.19 -1.85
C LEU A 97 19.80 -17.60 -1.29
N ILE A 98 20.94 -18.26 -1.18
CA ILE A 98 21.08 -19.48 -0.37
C ILE A 98 21.84 -19.10 0.88
N ILE A 99 21.25 -19.33 2.04
CA ILE A 99 21.84 -19.03 3.34
C ILE A 99 22.05 -20.35 4.07
N SER A 100 23.29 -20.60 4.48
CA SER A 100 23.67 -21.86 5.10
C SER A 100 24.41 -21.62 6.42
N LYS A 101 24.24 -22.55 7.36
CA LYS A 101 24.97 -22.61 8.61
C LYS A 101 24.84 -23.99 9.25
N ASP A 102 25.95 -24.50 9.78
CA ASP A 102 26.01 -25.75 10.57
C ASP A 102 25.29 -26.95 9.85
N GLY A 103 25.52 -27.08 8.53
CA GLY A 103 24.93 -28.13 7.72
C GLY A 103 23.46 -27.89 7.27
N LYS A 104 22.80 -26.85 7.78
CA LYS A 104 21.44 -26.44 7.33
C LYS A 104 21.54 -25.40 6.24
N SER A 105 20.61 -25.46 5.27
CA SER A 105 20.52 -24.52 4.17
C SER A 105 19.06 -24.15 3.90
N ASN A 106 18.79 -22.89 3.57
CA ASN A 106 17.48 -22.41 3.15
C ASN A 106 17.62 -21.49 1.95
N THR A 107 16.61 -21.48 1.09
CA THR A 107 16.55 -20.65 -0.12
C THR A 107 15.59 -19.47 0.05
N PHE A 108 16.03 -18.26 -0.25
CA PHE A 108 15.25 -17.04 -0.15
C PHE A 108 15.09 -16.42 -1.54
N TYR A 109 13.91 -16.54 -2.12
CA TYR A 109 13.54 -15.92 -3.39
C TYR A 109 13.29 -14.43 -3.21
N ILE A 110 13.71 -13.63 -4.19
CA ILE A 110 13.57 -12.17 -4.18
C ILE A 110 12.55 -11.79 -5.26
N PHE A 111 11.39 -11.30 -4.84
CA PHE A 111 10.32 -10.91 -5.75
C PHE A 111 10.06 -9.41 -5.74
N GLY A 112 9.54 -8.90 -6.87
CA GLY A 112 9.05 -7.54 -7.01
C GLY A 112 7.55 -7.53 -7.23
N GLY A 113 6.79 -6.87 -6.35
CA GLY A 113 5.34 -6.65 -6.48
C GLY A 113 5.07 -5.27 -7.05
N LYS A 114 5.32 -5.04 -8.35
CA LYS A 114 5.17 -3.73 -8.98
C LYS A 114 3.72 -3.44 -9.39
N ASP A 115 3.06 -4.44 -9.93
CA ASP A 115 1.72 -4.40 -10.53
C ASP A 115 0.97 -5.72 -10.32
N GLU A 116 -0.28 -5.78 -10.75
CA GLU A 116 -1.14 -6.96 -10.56
C GLU A 116 -0.59 -8.22 -11.24
N SER A 117 0.13 -8.12 -12.35
CA SER A 117 0.74 -9.26 -13.04
C SER A 117 1.88 -9.89 -12.24
N SER A 118 2.44 -9.17 -11.28
CA SER A 118 3.53 -9.67 -10.43
C SER A 118 3.14 -10.88 -9.58
N GLN A 119 1.85 -11.14 -9.36
CA GLN A 119 1.34 -12.33 -8.66
C GLN A 119 1.77 -13.64 -9.36
N ASP A 120 1.92 -13.61 -10.68
CA ASP A 120 2.28 -14.80 -11.48
C ASP A 120 3.70 -15.29 -11.17
N LEU A 121 4.58 -14.41 -10.72
CA LEU A 121 5.97 -14.73 -10.38
C LEU A 121 6.09 -15.66 -9.17
N ILE A 122 5.09 -15.70 -8.31
CA ILE A 122 5.08 -16.51 -7.07
C ILE A 122 4.31 -17.82 -7.25
N GLN A 123 3.65 -18.00 -8.38
CA GLN A 123 2.91 -19.24 -8.65
C GLN A 123 3.85 -20.45 -8.67
N GLY A 124 3.40 -21.56 -8.09
CA GLY A 124 4.13 -22.83 -8.10
C GLY A 124 5.24 -22.97 -7.04
N VAL A 125 5.53 -21.95 -6.25
CA VAL A 125 6.52 -22.04 -5.17
C VAL A 125 5.83 -22.32 -3.84
N THR A 126 6.27 -23.35 -3.10
CA THR A 126 5.85 -23.59 -1.72
C THR A 126 6.81 -22.86 -0.79
N LEU A 127 6.28 -22.02 0.11
CA LEU A 127 7.03 -21.17 1.01
C LEU A 127 6.80 -21.56 2.48
N ALA A 128 7.84 -21.45 3.30
CA ALA A 128 7.75 -21.54 4.76
C ALA A 128 7.55 -20.16 5.42
N GLY A 129 7.66 -19.07 4.68
CA GLY A 129 7.38 -17.73 5.17
C GLY A 129 7.75 -16.63 4.20
N VAL A 130 7.29 -15.42 4.48
CA VAL A 130 7.51 -14.26 3.61
C VAL A 130 7.78 -12.98 4.41
N LEU A 131 8.70 -12.17 3.89
CA LEU A 131 8.97 -10.81 4.33
C LEU A 131 8.56 -9.83 3.22
N PHE A 132 7.66 -8.91 3.52
CA PHE A 132 7.29 -7.79 2.65
C PHE A 132 7.93 -6.49 3.15
N ASP A 133 8.81 -5.92 2.34
CA ASP A 133 9.39 -4.60 2.59
C ASP A 133 8.62 -3.55 1.82
N GLU A 134 8.06 -2.57 2.54
CA GLU A 134 7.16 -1.54 2.01
C GLU A 134 5.86 -2.13 1.41
N VAL A 135 5.18 -3.01 2.15
CA VAL A 135 3.96 -3.71 1.70
C VAL A 135 2.86 -2.77 1.20
N ALA A 136 2.76 -1.56 1.73
CA ALA A 136 1.81 -0.55 1.27
C ALA A 136 2.06 -0.06 -0.17
N LEU A 137 3.17 -0.42 -0.79
CA LEU A 137 3.47 -0.10 -2.19
C LEU A 137 3.19 -1.26 -3.15
N MET A 138 2.67 -2.39 -2.64
CA MET A 138 2.42 -3.60 -3.42
C MET A 138 0.93 -3.78 -3.69
N PRO A 139 0.56 -4.36 -4.85
CA PRO A 139 -0.81 -4.75 -5.12
C PRO A 139 -1.30 -5.80 -4.12
N ARG A 140 -2.58 -5.73 -3.80
CA ARG A 140 -3.23 -6.68 -2.89
C ARG A 140 -3.11 -8.13 -3.41
N SER A 141 -3.40 -8.35 -4.70
CA SER A 141 -3.32 -9.64 -5.36
C SER A 141 -1.95 -10.32 -5.19
N PHE A 142 -0.87 -9.57 -5.34
CA PHE A 142 0.49 -10.07 -5.16
C PHE A 142 0.75 -10.52 -3.72
N VAL A 143 0.32 -9.74 -2.73
CA VAL A 143 0.51 -10.08 -1.31
C VAL A 143 -0.33 -11.28 -0.92
N GLU A 144 -1.60 -11.33 -1.31
CA GLU A 144 -2.49 -12.47 -1.04
C GLU A 144 -1.99 -13.75 -1.71
N GLN A 145 -1.47 -13.66 -2.94
CA GLN A 145 -0.87 -14.81 -3.62
C GLN A 145 0.37 -15.32 -2.88
N ALA A 146 1.25 -14.45 -2.42
CA ALA A 146 2.43 -14.84 -1.64
C ALA A 146 2.06 -15.53 -0.33
N LEU A 147 1.04 -15.02 0.38
CA LEU A 147 0.53 -15.62 1.61
C LEU A 147 -0.07 -17.01 1.35
N ALA A 148 -0.83 -17.17 0.26
CA ALA A 148 -1.41 -18.45 -0.14
C ALA A 148 -0.36 -19.53 -0.46
N ARG A 149 0.89 -19.12 -0.79
CA ARG A 149 2.02 -20.06 -1.01
C ARG A 149 2.71 -20.49 0.27
N CYS A 150 2.45 -19.84 1.40
CA CYS A 150 3.02 -20.19 2.69
C CYS A 150 2.23 -21.33 3.36
N SER A 151 2.37 -22.55 2.82
CA SER A 151 1.63 -23.75 3.24
C SER A 151 2.46 -24.75 4.08
N VAL A 152 3.69 -24.39 4.41
CA VAL A 152 4.53 -25.19 5.31
C VAL A 152 4.04 -24.99 6.74
N GLU A 153 3.95 -26.05 7.53
CA GLU A 153 3.58 -25.97 8.95
C GLU A 153 4.52 -25.02 9.71
N GLY A 154 3.94 -24.12 10.52
CA GLY A 154 4.69 -23.10 11.24
C GLY A 154 5.12 -21.90 10.39
N ALA A 155 4.57 -21.76 9.16
CA ALA A 155 4.83 -20.60 8.32
C ALA A 155 4.44 -19.27 9.00
N ARG A 156 5.22 -18.22 8.78
CA ARG A 156 5.01 -16.90 9.40
C ARG A 156 5.29 -15.74 8.43
N PHE A 157 4.72 -14.56 8.77
CA PHE A 157 4.71 -13.39 7.90
C PHE A 157 5.30 -12.15 8.57
N TRP A 158 6.14 -11.44 7.84
CA TRP A 158 6.74 -10.16 8.26
C TRP A 158 6.29 -9.06 7.30
N PHE A 159 5.62 -8.03 7.82
CA PHE A 159 5.18 -6.87 7.05
C PHE A 159 5.80 -5.60 7.60
N ASN A 160 6.47 -4.84 6.76
CA ASN A 160 6.84 -3.48 7.14
C ASN A 160 6.34 -2.47 6.10
N CYS A 161 5.97 -1.28 6.55
CA CYS A 161 5.60 -0.17 5.69
C CYS A 161 5.71 1.19 6.38
N ASN A 162 5.77 2.24 5.57
CA ASN A 162 5.39 3.57 6.00
C ASN A 162 3.89 3.74 5.78
N PRO A 163 3.20 4.54 6.61
CA PRO A 163 1.79 4.81 6.44
C PRO A 163 1.47 5.48 5.11
N ASP A 164 0.30 5.19 4.59
CA ASP A 164 -0.29 5.80 3.42
C ASP A 164 -1.69 6.35 3.75
N ASN A 165 -2.62 6.26 2.82
CA ASN A 165 -4.00 6.68 2.97
C ASN A 165 -4.75 5.72 3.94
N PRO A 166 -5.61 6.22 4.85
CA PRO A 166 -6.41 5.39 5.75
C PRO A 166 -7.39 4.45 5.03
N ASN A 167 -7.72 4.72 3.76
CA ASN A 167 -8.52 3.81 2.93
C ASN A 167 -7.70 2.71 2.24
N HIS A 168 -6.38 2.70 2.45
CA HIS A 168 -5.51 1.71 1.85
C HIS A 168 -5.89 0.29 2.32
N TRP A 169 -5.94 -0.68 1.40
CA TRP A 169 -6.34 -2.06 1.68
C TRP A 169 -5.57 -2.68 2.84
N PHE A 170 -4.23 -2.52 2.89
CA PHE A 170 -3.40 -3.10 3.93
C PHE A 170 -3.71 -2.51 5.32
N TYR A 171 -4.00 -1.19 5.40
CA TYR A 171 -4.42 -0.56 6.65
C TYR A 171 -5.74 -1.13 7.15
N ARG A 172 -6.75 -1.20 6.26
CA ARG A 172 -8.10 -1.63 6.63
C ARG A 172 -8.19 -3.11 6.98
N GLU A 173 -7.43 -3.96 6.29
CA GLU A 173 -7.57 -5.41 6.42
C GLU A 173 -6.51 -6.05 7.30
N TRP A 174 -5.35 -5.42 7.49
CA TRP A 174 -4.26 -5.96 8.30
C TRP A 174 -3.95 -5.11 9.52
N VAL A 175 -3.75 -3.79 9.35
CA VAL A 175 -3.29 -2.94 10.46
C VAL A 175 -4.40 -2.72 11.48
N LEU A 176 -5.64 -2.41 11.04
CA LEU A 176 -6.79 -2.26 11.92
C LEU A 176 -7.28 -3.59 12.49
N LYS A 177 -7.14 -4.67 11.74
CA LYS A 177 -7.57 -6.02 12.11
C LYS A 177 -6.42 -6.91 12.59
N ALA A 178 -5.33 -6.34 13.09
CA ALA A 178 -4.14 -7.09 13.46
C ALA A 178 -4.44 -8.21 14.47
N SER A 179 -5.34 -7.98 15.43
CA SER A 179 -5.76 -8.99 16.41
C SER A 179 -6.50 -10.16 15.74
N GLU A 180 -7.42 -9.88 14.82
CA GLU A 180 -8.18 -10.89 14.08
C GLU A 180 -7.27 -11.72 13.13
N LYS A 181 -6.21 -11.10 12.64
CA LYS A 181 -5.20 -11.71 11.77
C LYS A 181 -4.05 -12.39 12.52
N HIS A 182 -4.17 -12.57 13.83
CA HIS A 182 -3.10 -13.09 14.67
C HIS A 182 -1.75 -12.40 14.41
N ALA A 183 -1.78 -11.07 14.19
CA ALA A 183 -0.60 -10.27 13.87
C ALA A 183 -0.17 -9.38 15.05
N LEU A 184 1.10 -9.46 15.40
CA LEU A 184 1.72 -8.55 16.36
C LEU A 184 2.01 -7.21 15.69
N ARG A 185 1.21 -6.19 15.94
CA ARG A 185 1.47 -4.84 15.41
C ARG A 185 2.36 -4.03 16.33
N LEU A 186 3.39 -3.40 15.75
CA LEU A 186 4.30 -2.47 16.42
C LEU A 186 4.42 -1.18 15.61
N LYS A 187 3.88 -0.08 16.12
CA LYS A 187 4.06 1.25 15.54
C LYS A 187 5.47 1.77 15.87
N PHE A 188 6.25 2.07 14.83
CA PHE A 188 7.62 2.58 14.93
C PHE A 188 7.67 4.08 14.71
N LEU A 189 8.44 4.77 15.55
CA LEU A 189 8.80 6.18 15.38
C LEU A 189 10.32 6.31 15.15
N MET A 190 10.75 7.46 14.66
CA MET A 190 12.16 7.72 14.39
C MET A 190 13.05 7.55 15.64
N ASP A 191 12.49 7.83 16.82
CA ASP A 191 13.17 7.67 18.09
C ASP A 191 13.44 6.20 18.48
N ASP A 192 12.71 5.27 17.87
CA ASP A 192 13.00 3.84 18.05
C ASP A 192 14.30 3.40 17.35
N ASN A 193 14.92 4.27 16.53
CA ASN A 193 16.22 4.02 15.90
C ASN A 193 17.33 4.73 16.65
N LEU A 194 17.93 4.03 17.61
CA LEU A 194 19.04 4.55 18.42
C LEU A 194 20.33 4.82 17.60
N SER A 195 20.38 4.41 16.34
CA SER A 195 21.50 4.68 15.44
C SER A 195 21.50 6.08 14.86
N LEU A 196 20.36 6.79 14.88
CA LEU A 196 20.28 8.16 14.39
C LEU A 196 20.81 9.14 15.45
N SER A 197 21.60 10.11 14.99
CA SER A 197 21.96 11.26 15.83
C SER A 197 20.82 12.26 15.89
N ASP A 198 20.76 13.04 16.96
CA ASP A 198 19.73 14.07 17.13
C ASP A 198 19.81 15.12 15.99
N LYS A 199 21.00 15.45 15.50
CA LYS A 199 21.18 16.32 14.33
C LYS A 199 20.46 15.78 13.10
N VAL A 200 20.51 14.46 12.85
CA VAL A 200 19.79 13.83 11.72
C VAL A 200 18.29 13.86 11.95
N LYS A 201 17.82 13.56 13.16
CA LYS A 201 16.39 13.63 13.51
C LYS A 201 15.84 15.04 13.31
N GLN A 202 16.50 16.05 13.85
CA GLN A 202 16.09 17.44 13.69
C GLN A 202 15.98 17.87 12.23
N ARG A 203 16.92 17.43 11.38
CA ARG A 203 16.83 17.67 9.94
C ARG A 203 15.55 17.08 9.33
N TYR A 204 15.13 15.87 9.74
CA TYR A 204 13.89 15.27 9.26
C TYR A 204 12.66 16.01 9.79
N TYR A 205 12.68 16.44 11.06
CA TYR A 205 11.58 17.20 11.65
C TYR A 205 11.37 18.56 10.96
N SER A 206 12.44 19.21 10.53
CA SER A 206 12.35 20.48 9.79
C SER A 206 12.07 20.32 8.29
N LEU A 207 12.33 19.13 7.71
CA LEU A 207 12.15 18.88 6.28
C LEU A 207 10.69 18.70 5.88
N TYR A 208 9.89 18.10 6.74
CA TYR A 208 8.52 17.75 6.45
C TYR A 208 7.54 18.66 7.20
N GLN A 209 6.41 18.97 6.54
CA GLN A 209 5.29 19.74 7.10
C GLN A 209 3.97 19.07 6.72
N GLY A 210 2.86 19.48 7.34
CA GLY A 210 1.52 19.02 7.01
C GLY A 210 1.38 17.49 7.03
N THR A 211 0.75 16.94 6.02
CA THR A 211 0.49 15.49 5.88
C THR A 211 1.77 14.67 5.77
N PHE A 212 2.82 15.17 5.12
CA PHE A 212 4.10 14.45 5.05
C PHE A 212 4.74 14.33 6.43
N TYR A 213 4.63 15.35 7.29
CA TYR A 213 5.09 15.27 8.67
C TYR A 213 4.30 14.21 9.45
N ARG A 214 2.97 14.20 9.32
CA ARG A 214 2.12 13.21 9.95
C ARG A 214 2.45 11.79 9.50
N ARG A 215 2.62 11.54 8.20
CA ARG A 215 2.95 10.22 7.65
C ARG A 215 4.37 9.77 7.98
N PHE A 216 5.35 10.62 7.69
CA PHE A 216 6.76 10.20 7.71
C PHE A 216 7.43 10.39 9.07
N ILE A 217 6.95 11.32 9.90
CA ILE A 217 7.49 11.58 11.23
C ILE A 217 6.62 10.93 12.32
N LEU A 218 5.32 11.24 12.35
CA LEU A 218 4.42 10.71 13.37
C LEU A 218 3.93 9.29 13.08
N GLY A 219 4.19 8.77 11.87
CA GLY A 219 3.79 7.43 11.46
C GLY A 219 2.28 7.24 11.49
N GLU A 220 1.53 8.22 10.99
CA GLU A 220 0.08 8.22 10.95
C GLU A 220 -0.44 7.86 9.56
N TRP A 221 -1.50 7.06 9.52
CA TRP A 221 -2.25 6.80 8.30
C TRP A 221 -3.21 7.97 8.09
N VAL A 222 -2.89 8.83 7.14
CA VAL A 222 -3.64 10.06 6.85
C VAL A 222 -3.80 10.25 5.36
N ILE A 223 -4.88 10.91 4.95
CA ILE A 223 -5.12 11.27 3.56
C ILE A 223 -4.01 12.25 3.13
N ALA A 224 -3.43 12.03 1.96
CA ALA A 224 -2.40 12.94 1.42
C ALA A 224 -2.98 14.34 1.22
N GLU A 225 -2.19 15.37 1.56
CA GLU A 225 -2.46 16.73 1.11
C GLU A 225 -2.40 16.75 -0.41
N GLY A 226 -3.42 17.24 -1.04
CA GLY A 226 -3.62 17.21 -2.49
C GLY A 226 -5.07 16.96 -2.86
N LEU A 227 -5.97 16.91 -1.87
CA LEU A 227 -7.37 17.20 -2.13
C LEU A 227 -7.41 18.65 -2.62
N VAL A 228 -7.80 18.82 -3.87
CA VAL A 228 -7.99 20.15 -4.48
C VAL A 228 -8.90 21.01 -3.60
N TYR A 229 -9.76 20.34 -2.81
CA TYR A 229 -10.68 20.96 -1.86
C TYR A 229 -10.57 20.28 -0.49
N GLN A 230 -9.58 20.66 0.33
CA GLN A 230 -9.44 20.16 1.73
C GLN A 230 -10.66 20.49 2.58
N ASP A 231 -11.15 21.71 2.49
CA ASP A 231 -12.37 22.16 3.18
C ASP A 231 -13.61 21.35 2.85
N TYR A 232 -13.66 20.76 1.66
CA TYR A 232 -14.80 19.95 1.24
C TYR A 232 -15.00 18.71 2.13
N ASN A 233 -13.90 18.06 2.50
CA ASN A 233 -13.97 16.88 3.37
C ASN A 233 -14.31 17.21 4.82
N ASP A 234 -13.80 18.34 5.33
CA ASP A 234 -13.98 18.75 6.72
C ASP A 234 -15.39 19.32 6.97
N HIS A 235 -15.98 19.93 5.93
CA HIS A 235 -17.27 20.62 5.98
C HIS A 235 -18.30 20.10 4.95
N ILE A 236 -18.17 18.84 4.53
CA ILE A 236 -19.04 18.28 3.46
C ILE A 236 -20.53 18.41 3.81
N LYS A 237 -20.91 18.20 5.08
CA LYS A 237 -22.31 18.28 5.51
C LYS A 237 -22.89 19.69 5.40
N GLU A 238 -22.06 20.71 5.55
CA GLU A 238 -22.46 22.11 5.43
C GLU A 238 -22.55 22.57 3.98
N LYS A 239 -21.93 21.80 3.07
CA LYS A 239 -21.89 22.06 1.62
C LYS A 239 -22.88 21.20 0.82
N LEU A 240 -23.56 20.26 1.49
CA LEU A 240 -24.62 19.49 0.85
C LEU A 240 -25.85 20.36 0.69
N TRP A 241 -26.29 20.49 -0.54
CA TRP A 241 -27.59 21.06 -0.86
C TRP A 241 -28.66 19.99 -0.64
N ASP A 242 -29.71 20.29 0.08
CA ASP A 242 -30.80 19.38 0.49
C ASP A 242 -32.18 19.80 -0.04
N GLY A 243 -32.20 20.77 -0.98
CA GLY A 243 -33.41 21.24 -1.61
C GLY A 243 -33.96 20.26 -2.68
N ASN A 244 -35.14 20.61 -3.20
CA ASN A 244 -35.77 19.86 -4.27
C ASN A 244 -35.23 20.33 -5.66
N PRO A 245 -34.59 19.47 -6.46
CA PRO A 245 -34.08 19.83 -7.78
C PRO A 245 -35.12 20.41 -8.74
N ASP A 246 -36.38 20.02 -8.59
CA ASP A 246 -37.46 20.46 -9.47
C ASP A 246 -37.94 21.91 -9.19
N GLU A 247 -37.52 22.46 -8.04
CA GLU A 247 -37.81 23.84 -7.66
C GLU A 247 -36.71 24.82 -8.07
N LEU A 248 -35.57 24.30 -8.62
CA LEU A 248 -34.46 25.12 -9.05
C LEU A 248 -34.77 25.87 -10.34
N VAL A 249 -34.65 27.18 -10.28
CA VAL A 249 -34.77 28.07 -11.45
C VAL A 249 -33.37 28.53 -11.86
N GLY A 250 -32.86 28.02 -12.99
CA GLY A 250 -31.54 28.34 -13.48
C GLY A 250 -31.24 27.66 -14.83
N ARG A 251 -30.00 27.79 -15.26
CA ARG A 251 -29.49 27.14 -16.48
C ARG A 251 -28.82 25.81 -16.11
N TRP A 252 -29.11 24.76 -16.91
CA TRP A 252 -28.62 23.43 -16.64
C TRP A 252 -27.40 23.09 -17.48
N TYR A 253 -26.39 22.49 -16.84
CA TYR A 253 -25.15 22.08 -17.47
C TYR A 253 -24.78 20.67 -17.01
N ILE A 254 -24.05 19.93 -17.85
CA ILE A 254 -23.40 18.69 -17.46
C ILE A 254 -21.90 18.90 -17.61
N SER A 255 -21.17 18.66 -16.53
CA SER A 255 -19.70 18.53 -16.59
C SER A 255 -19.34 17.06 -16.77
N MET A 256 -18.33 16.75 -17.61
CA MET A 256 -17.91 15.38 -17.84
C MET A 256 -16.39 15.29 -17.84
N ASP A 257 -15.86 14.41 -16.98
CA ASP A 257 -14.50 13.90 -17.04
C ASP A 257 -14.56 12.51 -17.67
N TYR A 258 -14.23 12.44 -18.97
CA TYR A 258 -14.36 11.23 -19.75
C TYR A 258 -13.13 10.33 -19.57
N GLY A 259 -13.35 9.11 -19.08
CA GLY A 259 -12.33 8.10 -18.94
C GLY A 259 -12.78 6.74 -19.48
N THR A 260 -11.90 6.07 -20.21
CA THR A 260 -12.14 4.71 -20.73
C THR A 260 -11.68 3.63 -19.75
N ILE A 261 -10.40 3.67 -19.37
CA ILE A 261 -9.79 2.81 -18.34
C ILE A 261 -9.83 3.48 -16.96
N ASN A 262 -9.60 4.80 -16.93
CA ASN A 262 -9.82 5.64 -15.76
C ASN A 262 -11.31 5.88 -15.56
N PRO A 263 -11.76 6.22 -14.35
CA PRO A 263 -13.17 6.50 -14.12
C PRO A 263 -13.74 7.57 -15.06
N CYS A 264 -14.97 7.34 -15.55
CA CYS A 264 -15.79 8.36 -16.18
C CYS A 264 -16.71 8.97 -15.12
N SER A 265 -16.77 10.29 -15.04
CA SER A 265 -17.65 10.98 -14.10
C SER A 265 -18.38 12.12 -14.78
N MET A 266 -19.68 12.25 -14.46
CA MET A 266 -20.52 13.35 -14.93
C MET A 266 -21.20 13.99 -13.74
N GLY A 267 -21.41 15.30 -13.79
CA GLY A 267 -22.16 16.04 -12.77
C GLY A 267 -23.24 16.89 -13.44
N LEU A 268 -24.48 16.77 -12.97
CA LEU A 268 -25.59 17.64 -13.37
C LEU A 268 -25.60 18.89 -12.47
N TRP A 269 -25.61 20.05 -13.09
CA TRP A 269 -25.51 21.33 -12.41
C TRP A 269 -26.66 22.25 -12.79
N CYS A 270 -27.26 22.89 -11.78
CA CYS A 270 -28.10 24.07 -11.99
C CYS A 270 -27.30 25.32 -11.62
N VAL A 271 -27.14 26.24 -12.54
CA VAL A 271 -26.50 27.54 -12.34
C VAL A 271 -27.53 28.61 -12.23
N THR A 272 -27.68 29.18 -11.07
CA THR A 272 -28.52 30.34 -10.75
C THR A 272 -27.70 31.63 -10.87
N ASP A 273 -28.28 32.78 -10.58
CA ASP A 273 -27.56 34.07 -10.56
C ASP A 273 -26.48 34.14 -9.47
N ASN A 274 -26.63 33.36 -8.40
CA ASN A 274 -25.78 33.47 -7.20
C ASN A 274 -24.85 32.26 -6.99
N GLU A 275 -25.22 31.09 -7.51
CA GLU A 275 -24.52 29.86 -7.18
C GLU A 275 -24.63 28.79 -8.27
N ALA A 276 -23.74 27.81 -8.23
CA ALA A 276 -23.79 26.61 -9.04
C ALA A 276 -24.01 25.40 -8.12
N ILE A 277 -25.14 24.73 -8.29
CA ILE A 277 -25.57 23.61 -7.45
C ILE A 277 -25.41 22.33 -8.24
N ARG A 278 -24.62 21.37 -7.72
CA ARG A 278 -24.55 20.02 -8.26
C ARG A 278 -25.68 19.20 -7.67
N VAL A 279 -26.63 18.81 -8.50
CA VAL A 279 -27.85 18.14 -8.05
C VAL A 279 -27.83 16.64 -8.21
N ASP A 280 -27.03 16.14 -9.14
CA ASP A 280 -26.91 14.70 -9.39
C ASP A 280 -25.55 14.37 -10.01
N GLU A 281 -25.17 13.08 -9.95
CA GLU A 281 -23.91 12.60 -10.50
C GLU A 281 -23.99 11.18 -11.06
N TYR A 282 -23.18 10.95 -12.08
CA TYR A 282 -22.85 9.63 -12.58
C TYR A 282 -21.35 9.37 -12.37
N TYR A 283 -21.01 8.18 -11.88
CA TYR A 283 -19.63 7.75 -11.72
C TYR A 283 -19.47 6.29 -12.12
N TYR A 284 -18.55 6.00 -13.02
CA TYR A 284 -18.26 4.66 -13.48
C TYR A 284 -16.75 4.38 -13.49
N ASN A 285 -16.32 3.32 -12.81
CA ASN A 285 -14.93 2.92 -12.74
C ASN A 285 -14.73 1.55 -13.39
N SER A 286 -14.30 1.53 -14.65
CA SER A 286 -14.11 0.32 -15.47
C SER A 286 -13.21 -0.72 -14.81
N ARG A 287 -12.16 -0.28 -14.08
CA ARG A 287 -11.26 -1.20 -13.36
C ARG A 287 -11.93 -1.90 -12.20
N LYS A 288 -12.85 -1.22 -11.51
CA LYS A 288 -13.59 -1.78 -10.38
C LYS A 288 -14.70 -2.72 -10.84
N GLU A 289 -15.37 -2.34 -11.91
CA GLU A 289 -16.51 -3.10 -12.48
C GLU A 289 -16.05 -4.26 -13.37
N GLY A 290 -14.77 -4.27 -13.80
CA GLY A 290 -14.21 -5.32 -14.65
C GLY A 290 -14.70 -5.27 -16.11
N TYR A 291 -15.40 -4.21 -16.50
CA TYR A 291 -15.96 -3.99 -17.84
C TYR A 291 -15.74 -2.54 -18.26
N GLN A 292 -15.41 -2.34 -19.54
CA GLN A 292 -15.25 -1.01 -20.12
C GLN A 292 -16.50 -0.66 -20.91
N ARG A 293 -17.21 0.39 -20.49
CA ARG A 293 -18.39 0.89 -21.22
C ARG A 293 -18.01 1.56 -22.53
N THR A 294 -18.88 1.45 -23.51
CA THR A 294 -18.77 2.13 -24.81
C THR A 294 -19.20 3.60 -24.71
N ASP A 295 -18.91 4.36 -25.75
CA ASP A 295 -19.34 5.77 -25.84
C ASP A 295 -20.88 5.89 -25.81
N GLU A 296 -21.58 4.95 -26.45
CA GLU A 296 -23.05 4.87 -26.49
C GLU A 296 -23.60 4.57 -25.09
N GLU A 297 -22.99 3.67 -24.34
CA GLU A 297 -23.41 3.38 -22.97
C GLU A 297 -23.20 4.57 -22.02
N HIS A 298 -22.10 5.31 -22.18
CA HIS A 298 -21.88 6.55 -21.43
C HIS A 298 -22.86 7.64 -21.86
N TYR A 299 -23.20 7.73 -23.13
CA TYR A 299 -24.16 8.67 -23.63
C TYR A 299 -25.59 8.40 -23.12
N ALA A 300 -25.98 7.13 -23.04
CA ALA A 300 -27.26 6.75 -22.43
C ALA A 300 -27.39 7.15 -20.97
N GLU A 301 -26.26 7.04 -20.19
CA GLU A 301 -26.24 7.52 -18.80
C GLU A 301 -26.29 9.07 -18.73
N LEU A 302 -25.68 9.76 -19.69
CA LEU A 302 -25.82 11.22 -19.82
C LEU A 302 -27.25 11.65 -20.06
N GLU A 303 -27.98 10.97 -20.96
CA GLU A 303 -29.40 11.24 -21.22
C GLU A 303 -30.25 10.98 -19.97
N LYS A 304 -29.99 9.91 -19.23
CA LYS A 304 -30.68 9.66 -17.95
C LYS A 304 -30.43 10.76 -16.94
N LEU A 305 -29.18 11.22 -16.84
CA LEU A 305 -28.77 12.27 -15.90
C LEU A 305 -29.42 13.61 -16.27
N ALA A 306 -29.59 13.90 -17.57
CA ALA A 306 -30.27 15.09 -18.05
C ALA A 306 -31.78 15.05 -17.74
N GLY A 307 -32.42 13.89 -17.89
CA GLY A 307 -33.88 13.75 -17.79
C GLY A 307 -34.61 14.65 -18.77
N ASP A 308 -35.69 15.26 -18.34
CA ASP A 308 -36.50 16.19 -19.17
C ASP A 308 -35.95 17.62 -19.19
N ARG A 309 -34.76 17.86 -18.64
CA ARG A 309 -34.18 19.20 -18.51
C ARG A 309 -33.48 19.64 -19.79
N TYR A 310 -33.68 20.90 -20.18
CA TYR A 310 -32.90 21.48 -21.27
C TYR A 310 -31.46 21.75 -20.80
N ILE A 311 -30.49 20.97 -21.30
CA ILE A 311 -29.08 21.12 -21.02
C ILE A 311 -28.47 22.15 -21.97
N GLU A 312 -28.03 23.28 -21.42
CA GLU A 312 -27.47 24.36 -22.23
C GLU A 312 -26.12 23.97 -22.84
N ARG A 313 -25.27 23.25 -22.09
CA ARG A 313 -23.99 22.70 -22.57
C ARG A 313 -23.55 21.48 -21.78
N VAL A 314 -22.89 20.56 -22.48
CA VAL A 314 -22.04 19.55 -21.88
C VAL A 314 -20.60 20.03 -21.97
N ILE A 315 -19.94 20.15 -20.81
CA ILE A 315 -18.57 20.64 -20.67
C ILE A 315 -17.67 19.44 -20.46
N ILE A 316 -16.79 19.18 -21.42
CA ILE A 316 -15.88 18.05 -21.43
C ILE A 316 -14.46 18.54 -21.72
N ASP A 317 -13.43 17.85 -21.16
CA ASP A 317 -12.03 18.14 -21.47
C ASP A 317 -11.76 17.87 -22.96
N PRO A 318 -11.10 18.79 -23.68
CA PRO A 318 -10.76 18.63 -25.09
C PRO A 318 -9.94 17.38 -25.42
N SER A 319 -9.18 16.86 -24.48
CA SER A 319 -8.39 15.61 -24.63
C SER A 319 -9.28 14.39 -24.84
N ALA A 320 -10.53 14.42 -24.41
CA ALA A 320 -11.49 13.35 -24.59
C ALA A 320 -11.75 13.00 -26.06
N ALA A 321 -11.57 13.95 -26.96
CA ALA A 321 -11.73 13.73 -28.41
C ALA A 321 -10.72 12.69 -28.99
N SER A 322 -9.64 12.40 -28.28
CA SER A 322 -8.65 11.38 -28.68
C SER A 322 -8.98 9.96 -28.22
N PHE A 323 -9.99 9.79 -27.35
CA PHE A 323 -10.42 8.50 -26.80
C PHE A 323 -11.78 8.13 -27.37
N LYS A 324 -11.82 7.08 -28.20
CA LYS A 324 -13.10 6.52 -28.70
C LYS A 324 -13.16 5.05 -28.38
N VAL A 325 -14.24 4.62 -27.75
CA VAL A 325 -14.58 3.23 -27.51
C VAL A 325 -15.91 2.97 -28.19
N SER A 326 -15.88 2.45 -29.41
CA SER A 326 -17.07 2.03 -30.16
C SER A 326 -17.30 0.52 -30.00
N GLU A 327 -18.55 0.11 -30.17
CA GLU A 327 -18.87 -1.30 -30.33
C GLU A 327 -18.11 -1.88 -31.55
N LYS A 328 -17.59 -3.10 -31.40
CA LYS A 328 -16.98 -3.87 -32.49
C LYS A 328 -18.00 -4.78 -33.14
#